data_686c3aaea06260cad7fe2e3809cd90b5
#
_entry.id   686c3aaea06260cad7fe2e3809cd90b5
#
_cell.length_a   1.000
_cell.length_b   1.000
_cell.length_c   1.000
_cell.angle_alpha   90.00
_cell.angle_beta   90.00
_cell.angle_gamma   90.00
#
_symmetry.space_group_name_H-M   'P 1'
#
loop_
_entity.id
_entity.type
_entity.pdbx_description
1 polymer ?
#
loop_
_entity_poly.entity_id
_entity_poly.type
_entity_poly.pdbx_seq_one_letter_code
_entity_poly.pdbx_strand_id
1 'polypeptide(L)'
;MEESRFSSAFTFQYSVRPGTPAATMEGQIPKAVVQERFERLIALQERITLEENQALEGTVVELLIAEGEGDRDAETNRISGRARDNRLVHCALPADLPEHARPRPGDLVTATVTRAAPHYLIADSAVQAGVPAAQLRPEHFSVRRTRSG
;
A
#
# COMPACT_ATOMS: atom_id res chain seq x y z
N MET A 1 20.62 -3.28 0.63
CA MET A 1 19.24 -2.81 0.84
C MET A 1 19.19 -1.28 0.80
N GLU A 2 20.01 -0.56 1.54
CA GLU A 2 20.06 0.92 1.47
C GLU A 2 20.32 1.46 0.07
N GLU A 3 21.27 0.91 -0.65
CA GLU A 3 21.60 1.31 -2.04
C GLU A 3 20.49 0.96 -3.04
N SER A 4 19.81 -0.19 -2.85
CA SER A 4 18.79 -0.68 -3.79
C SER A 4 17.42 -0.05 -3.57
N ARG A 5 17.15 0.48 -2.37
CA ARG A 5 15.90 1.14 -1.96
C ARG A 5 14.62 0.39 -2.41
N PHE A 6 14.50 -0.88 -2.01
CA PHE A 6 13.32 -1.66 -2.34
C PHE A 6 12.05 -1.06 -1.73
N SER A 7 11.02 -0.91 -2.54
CA SER A 7 9.69 -0.45 -2.09
C SER A 7 9.02 -1.43 -1.13
N SER A 8 9.36 -2.71 -1.22
CA SER A 8 8.98 -3.76 -0.26
C SER A 8 9.97 -4.92 -0.34
N ALA A 9 10.12 -5.65 0.76
CA ALA A 9 10.92 -6.88 0.79
C ALA A 9 10.30 -7.88 1.76
N PHE A 10 10.15 -9.13 1.31
CA PHE A 10 9.77 -10.23 2.17
C PHE A 10 11.04 -10.88 2.74
N THR A 11 11.24 -10.74 4.03
CA THR A 11 12.41 -11.25 4.73
C THR A 11 12.01 -12.33 5.72
N PHE A 12 12.82 -13.39 5.79
CA PHE A 12 12.55 -14.53 6.66
C PHE A 12 13.82 -14.92 7.39
N GLN A 13 13.68 -15.33 8.64
CA GLN A 13 14.75 -16.01 9.33
C GLN A 13 14.87 -17.44 8.81
N TYR A 14 16.11 -17.95 8.71
CA TYR A 14 16.31 -19.35 8.36
C TYR A 14 15.67 -20.27 9.41
N SER A 15 14.84 -21.19 8.97
CA SER A 15 14.30 -22.28 9.79
C SER A 15 14.91 -23.60 9.35
N VAL A 16 15.39 -24.37 10.34
CA VAL A 16 15.99 -25.67 10.12
C VAL A 16 14.96 -26.62 9.50
N ARG A 17 15.33 -27.22 8.35
CA ARG A 17 14.51 -28.24 7.70
C ARG A 17 15.21 -29.58 7.77
N PRO A 18 14.66 -30.57 8.51
CA PRO A 18 15.25 -31.91 8.60
C PRO A 18 15.49 -32.52 7.21
N GLY A 19 16.60 -33.23 7.07
CA GLY A 19 16.97 -33.88 5.80
C GLY A 19 17.63 -32.97 4.76
N THR A 20 17.88 -31.70 5.07
CA THR A 20 18.65 -30.80 4.21
C THR A 20 20.11 -30.67 4.67
N PRO A 21 21.10 -30.50 3.77
CA PRO A 21 22.49 -30.26 4.17
C PRO A 21 22.64 -29.07 5.12
N ALA A 22 21.85 -28.02 4.93
CA ALA A 22 21.89 -26.83 5.77
C ALA A 22 21.51 -27.09 7.23
N ALA A 23 20.71 -28.13 7.50
CA ALA A 23 20.33 -28.49 8.88
C ALA A 23 21.48 -28.98 9.73
N THR A 24 22.51 -29.55 9.10
CA THR A 24 23.67 -30.15 9.77
C THR A 24 24.99 -29.39 9.53
N MET A 25 24.91 -28.24 8.84
CA MET A 25 26.10 -27.39 8.63
C MET A 25 26.66 -26.89 9.97
N GLU A 26 27.98 -26.95 10.10
CA GLU A 26 28.70 -26.34 11.21
C GLU A 26 28.61 -24.81 11.15
N GLY A 27 28.84 -24.14 12.28
CA GLY A 27 28.86 -22.68 12.35
C GLY A 27 27.49 -22.02 12.34
N GLN A 28 26.44 -22.73 12.76
CA GLN A 28 25.10 -22.15 12.94
C GLN A 28 25.17 -20.90 13.83
N ILE A 29 24.56 -19.82 13.35
CA ILE A 29 24.55 -18.56 14.10
C ILE A 29 23.58 -18.68 15.30
N PRO A 30 23.96 -18.24 16.51
CA PRO A 30 23.09 -18.25 17.68
C PRO A 30 21.77 -17.49 17.42
N LYS A 31 20.69 -18.06 17.89
CA LYS A 31 19.33 -17.56 17.64
C LYS A 31 19.14 -16.07 18.04
N ALA A 32 19.76 -15.66 19.14
CA ALA A 32 19.70 -14.26 19.59
C ALA A 32 20.37 -13.29 18.58
N VAL A 33 21.47 -13.70 17.97
CA VAL A 33 22.16 -12.89 16.95
C VAL A 33 21.34 -12.84 15.65
N VAL A 34 20.70 -13.95 15.27
CA VAL A 34 19.77 -13.97 14.12
C VAL A 34 18.62 -13.01 14.35
N GLN A 35 18.04 -13.04 15.55
CA GLN A 35 16.92 -12.17 15.91
C GLN A 35 17.33 -10.69 15.87
N GLU A 36 18.43 -10.30 16.48
CA GLU A 36 18.93 -8.92 16.45
C GLU A 36 19.17 -8.42 15.01
N ARG A 37 19.81 -9.24 14.20
CA ARG A 37 20.06 -8.89 12.78
C ARG A 37 18.77 -8.76 11.97
N PHE A 38 17.81 -9.62 12.25
CA PHE A 38 16.51 -9.59 11.59
C PHE A 38 15.73 -8.32 11.94
N GLU A 39 15.69 -7.93 13.22
CA GLU A 39 15.05 -6.70 13.68
C GLU A 39 15.66 -5.46 13.03
N ARG A 40 16.99 -5.40 12.94
CA ARG A 40 17.69 -4.30 12.24
C ARG A 40 17.33 -4.25 10.76
N LEU A 41 17.21 -5.40 10.11
CA LEU A 41 16.83 -5.49 8.71
C LEU A 41 15.39 -5.00 8.47
N ILE A 42 14.45 -5.41 9.35
CA ILE A 42 13.06 -4.96 9.30
C ILE A 42 12.98 -3.45 9.49
N ALA A 43 13.60 -2.92 10.54
CA ALA A 43 13.59 -1.48 10.82
C ALA A 43 14.16 -0.65 9.65
N LEU A 44 15.23 -1.14 9.01
CA LEU A 44 15.80 -0.51 7.82
C LEU A 44 14.81 -0.51 6.65
N GLN A 45 14.16 -1.65 6.37
CA GLN A 45 13.20 -1.76 5.28
C GLN A 45 11.98 -0.88 5.52
N GLU A 46 11.43 -0.86 6.73
CA GLU A 46 10.29 -0.01 7.08
C GLU A 46 10.59 1.48 6.88
N ARG A 47 11.78 1.92 7.29
CA ARG A 47 12.24 3.29 7.07
C ARG A 47 12.31 3.62 5.57
N ILE A 48 12.95 2.76 4.77
CA ILE A 48 13.07 2.96 3.32
C ILE A 48 11.68 2.99 2.67
N THR A 49 10.82 2.04 3.02
CA THR A 49 9.47 1.96 2.47
C THR A 49 8.66 3.22 2.79
N LEU A 50 8.75 3.72 4.02
CA LEU A 50 8.08 4.97 4.41
C LEU A 50 8.61 6.17 3.63
N GLU A 51 9.93 6.33 3.50
CA GLU A 51 10.56 7.40 2.72
C GLU A 51 10.11 7.38 1.26
N GLU A 52 10.12 6.20 0.62
CA GLU A 52 9.68 6.01 -0.77
C GLU A 52 8.18 6.31 -0.93
N ASN A 53 7.36 5.95 0.05
CA ASN A 53 5.93 6.24 0.03
C ASN A 53 5.65 7.73 0.25
N GLN A 54 6.36 8.38 1.16
CA GLN A 54 6.25 9.81 1.42
C GLN A 54 6.60 10.66 0.20
N ALA A 55 7.55 10.21 -0.61
CA ALA A 55 7.90 10.88 -1.86
C ALA A 55 6.74 10.92 -2.88
N LEU A 56 5.69 10.10 -2.67
CA LEU A 56 4.51 10.09 -3.52
C LEU A 56 3.39 11.01 -3.02
N GLU A 57 3.50 11.61 -1.85
CA GLU A 57 2.51 12.55 -1.34
C GLU A 57 2.36 13.74 -2.30
N GLY A 58 1.12 14.10 -2.61
CA GLY A 58 0.77 15.11 -3.61
C GLY A 58 0.81 14.63 -5.06
N THR A 59 1.26 13.41 -5.34
CA THR A 59 1.24 12.84 -6.70
C THR A 59 -0.09 12.17 -7.03
N VAL A 60 -0.39 12.08 -8.31
CA VAL A 60 -1.56 11.35 -8.83
C VAL A 60 -1.15 9.91 -9.13
N VAL A 61 -1.90 8.97 -8.58
CA VAL A 61 -1.73 7.53 -8.83
C VAL A 61 -2.97 6.94 -9.49
N GLU A 62 -2.75 5.98 -10.38
CA GLU A 62 -3.81 5.13 -10.93
C GLU A 62 -3.80 3.79 -10.18
N LEU A 63 -4.94 3.37 -9.71
CA LEU A 63 -5.10 2.12 -8.96
C LEU A 63 -6.18 1.25 -9.58
N LEU A 64 -5.92 -0.04 -9.63
CA LEU A 64 -6.89 -1.07 -9.97
C LEU A 64 -7.63 -1.48 -8.69
N ILE A 65 -8.94 -1.28 -8.67
CA ILE A 65 -9.76 -1.69 -7.52
C ILE A 65 -9.83 -3.21 -7.48
N ALA A 66 -9.58 -3.78 -6.31
CA ALA A 66 -9.63 -5.21 -6.08
C ALA A 66 -10.50 -5.55 -4.86
N GLU A 67 -11.13 -6.71 -4.91
CA GLU A 67 -11.91 -7.21 -3.80
C GLU A 67 -11.00 -7.71 -2.68
N GLY A 68 -11.34 -7.40 -1.42
CA GLY A 68 -10.61 -7.88 -0.25
C GLY A 68 -9.29 -7.19 0.06
N GLU A 69 -8.94 -6.09 -0.62
CA GLU A 69 -7.72 -5.34 -0.33
C GLU A 69 -7.87 -4.39 0.87
N GLY A 70 -9.08 -4.03 1.26
CA GLY A 70 -9.36 -3.20 2.42
C GLY A 70 -10.38 -3.85 3.36
N ASP A 71 -9.90 -4.43 4.46
CA ASP A 71 -10.75 -5.14 5.44
C ASP A 71 -11.86 -4.27 6.06
N ARG A 72 -11.68 -2.95 6.04
CA ARG A 72 -12.59 -1.97 6.64
C ARG A 72 -13.19 -0.98 5.64
N ASP A 73 -13.09 -1.26 4.34
CA ASP A 73 -13.55 -0.35 3.29
C ASP A 73 -15.05 -0.05 3.41
N ALA A 74 -15.87 -1.07 3.66
CA ALA A 74 -17.31 -0.91 3.81
C ALA A 74 -17.68 -0.04 5.04
N GLU A 75 -16.94 -0.15 6.15
CA GLU A 75 -17.18 0.61 7.37
C GLU A 75 -16.74 2.07 7.24
N THR A 76 -15.70 2.33 6.46
CA THR A 76 -15.05 3.63 6.37
C THR A 76 -15.42 4.42 5.13
N ASN A 77 -16.35 3.93 4.31
CA ASN A 77 -16.71 4.48 3.00
C ASN A 77 -15.49 4.67 2.09
N ARG A 78 -14.62 3.67 2.05
CA ARG A 78 -13.40 3.64 1.25
C ARG A 78 -13.47 2.55 0.18
N ILE A 79 -12.55 2.64 -0.74
CA ILE A 79 -12.19 1.57 -1.67
C ILE A 79 -10.69 1.38 -1.61
N SER A 80 -10.25 0.18 -1.87
CA SER A 80 -8.84 -0.16 -1.90
C SER A 80 -8.46 -0.81 -3.22
N GLY A 81 -7.22 -0.62 -3.60
CA GLY A 81 -6.70 -1.18 -4.85
C GLY A 81 -5.19 -1.12 -4.89
N ARG A 82 -4.64 -1.65 -5.99
CA ARG A 82 -3.20 -1.67 -6.24
C ARG A 82 -2.82 -0.66 -7.30
N ALA A 83 -1.81 0.17 -6.97
CA ALA A 83 -1.16 1.02 -7.93
C ALA A 83 -0.31 0.20 -8.92
N ARG A 84 0.20 0.82 -9.99
CA ARG A 84 0.99 0.15 -11.03
C ARG A 84 2.25 -0.54 -10.50
N ASP A 85 2.82 -0.05 -9.41
CA ASP A 85 3.98 -0.58 -8.71
C ASP A 85 3.61 -1.54 -7.57
N ASN A 86 2.35 -2.00 -7.56
CA ASN A 86 1.78 -2.91 -6.57
C ASN A 86 1.61 -2.34 -5.16
N ARG A 87 1.79 -1.04 -4.94
CA ARG A 87 1.48 -0.41 -3.66
C ARG A 87 -0.02 -0.45 -3.36
N LEU A 88 -0.35 -0.77 -2.12
CA LEU A 88 -1.72 -0.70 -1.64
C LEU A 88 -2.14 0.76 -1.45
N VAL A 89 -3.29 1.11 -1.98
CA VAL A 89 -3.83 2.47 -1.88
C VAL A 89 -5.26 2.39 -1.36
N HIS A 90 -5.53 3.12 -0.27
CA HIS A 90 -6.87 3.31 0.27
C HIS A 90 -7.40 4.68 -0.15
N CYS A 91 -8.56 4.71 -0.77
CA CYS A 91 -9.16 5.92 -1.29
C CYS A 91 -10.54 6.16 -0.64
N ALA A 92 -10.76 7.33 -0.06
CA ALA A 92 -12.09 7.71 0.43
C ALA A 92 -13.00 8.00 -0.76
N LEU A 93 -14.26 7.55 -0.66
CA LEU A 93 -15.29 7.90 -1.62
C LEU A 93 -15.98 9.18 -1.18
N PRO A 94 -16.39 10.07 -2.13
CA PRO A 94 -17.28 11.17 -1.82
C PRO A 94 -18.55 10.67 -1.11
N ALA A 95 -18.98 11.39 -0.07
CA ALA A 95 -20.14 10.97 0.72
C ALA A 95 -21.45 10.95 -0.08
N ASP A 96 -21.52 11.80 -1.10
CA ASP A 96 -22.67 11.97 -2.00
C ASP A 96 -22.56 11.15 -3.29
N LEU A 97 -21.56 10.26 -3.41
CA LEU A 97 -21.36 9.47 -4.61
C LEU A 97 -22.52 8.45 -4.78
N PRO A 98 -23.31 8.56 -5.88
CA PRO A 98 -24.40 7.63 -6.13
C PRO A 98 -23.90 6.17 -6.24
N GLU A 99 -24.69 5.21 -5.82
CA GLU A 99 -24.34 3.79 -5.82
C GLU A 99 -23.90 3.28 -7.21
N HIS A 100 -24.57 3.73 -8.27
CA HIS A 100 -24.23 3.33 -9.64
C HIS A 100 -22.90 3.91 -10.14
N ALA A 101 -22.39 4.97 -9.50
CA ALA A 101 -21.11 5.61 -9.81
C ALA A 101 -19.96 5.08 -8.95
N ARG A 102 -20.24 4.28 -7.91
CA ARG A 102 -19.22 3.69 -7.07
C ARG A 102 -18.30 2.77 -7.89
N PRO A 103 -16.99 2.90 -7.74
CA PRO A 103 -16.04 1.98 -8.38
C PRO A 103 -16.26 0.56 -7.87
N ARG A 104 -16.07 -0.41 -8.78
CA ARG A 104 -16.20 -1.84 -8.51
C ARG A 104 -14.87 -2.55 -8.73
N PRO A 105 -14.67 -3.74 -8.19
CA PRO A 105 -13.52 -4.56 -8.53
C PRO A 105 -13.33 -4.68 -10.05
N GLY A 106 -12.10 -4.41 -10.51
CA GLY A 106 -11.76 -4.32 -11.94
C GLY A 106 -11.81 -2.91 -12.54
N ASP A 107 -12.37 -1.92 -11.85
CA ASP A 107 -12.32 -0.53 -12.30
C ASP A 107 -10.94 0.10 -12.02
N LEU A 108 -10.53 1.00 -12.91
CA LEU A 108 -9.36 1.86 -12.69
C LEU A 108 -9.80 3.21 -12.12
N VAL A 109 -9.19 3.60 -11.02
CA VAL A 109 -9.43 4.86 -10.34
C VAL A 109 -8.16 5.68 -10.32
N THR A 110 -8.28 6.97 -10.59
CA THR A 110 -7.18 7.93 -10.43
C THR A 110 -7.43 8.78 -9.21
N ALA A 111 -6.45 8.87 -8.31
CA ALA A 111 -6.57 9.63 -7.07
C ALA A 111 -5.23 10.27 -6.69
N THR A 112 -5.29 11.37 -5.93
CA THR A 112 -4.10 12.05 -5.41
C THR A 112 -3.74 11.48 -4.03
N VAL A 113 -2.49 11.10 -3.85
CA VAL A 113 -1.97 10.63 -2.57
C VAL A 113 -1.94 11.80 -1.59
N THR A 114 -2.62 11.66 -0.47
CA THR A 114 -2.71 12.69 0.58
C THR A 114 -1.83 12.39 1.79
N ARG A 115 -1.55 11.10 2.03
CA ARG A 115 -0.72 10.65 3.14
C ARG A 115 -0.10 9.29 2.84
N ALA A 116 1.09 9.07 3.33
CA ALA A 116 1.80 7.80 3.23
C ALA A 116 1.95 7.11 4.59
N ALA A 117 1.95 5.79 4.55
CA ALA A 117 2.31 4.91 5.65
C ALA A 117 3.33 3.86 5.13
N PRO A 118 4.03 3.11 6.00
CA PRO A 118 5.03 2.14 5.53
C PRO A 118 4.47 1.08 4.56
N HIS A 119 3.22 0.66 4.73
CA HIS A 119 2.65 -0.45 3.96
C HIS A 119 1.53 -0.07 3.00
N TYR A 120 1.08 1.18 3.00
CA TYR A 120 0.02 1.65 2.14
C TYR A 120 0.06 3.17 1.92
N LEU A 121 -0.64 3.62 0.90
CA LEU A 121 -0.91 5.02 0.62
C LEU A 121 -2.37 5.34 0.94
N ILE A 122 -2.63 6.58 1.31
CA ILE A 122 -3.97 7.11 1.47
C ILE A 122 -4.15 8.18 0.41
N ALA A 123 -5.21 8.05 -0.37
CA ALA A 123 -5.59 8.98 -1.42
C ALA A 123 -7.00 9.53 -1.13
N ASP A 124 -7.18 10.02 0.07
CA ASP A 124 -8.41 10.69 0.43
C ASP A 124 -8.44 12.02 -0.31
N SER A 125 -9.42 12.23 -1.17
CA SER A 125 -9.73 13.56 -1.69
C SER A 125 -10.06 14.42 -0.47
N ALA A 126 -9.07 15.20 -0.04
CA ALA A 126 -9.03 15.81 1.27
C ALA A 126 -10.30 16.58 1.56
N VAL A 127 -11.06 16.11 2.50
CA VAL A 127 -11.69 17.02 3.44
C VAL A 127 -10.54 17.55 4.31
N GLN A 128 -9.75 18.47 3.78
CA GLN A 128 -8.98 19.34 4.66
C GLN A 128 -10.00 20.06 5.51
N ALA A 129 -9.94 19.85 6.81
CA ALA A 129 -10.71 20.65 7.74
C ALA A 129 -10.48 22.13 7.40
N GLY A 130 -11.53 22.80 6.83
CA GLY A 130 -11.46 24.21 6.46
C GLY A 130 -11.71 24.57 4.99
N VAL A 131 -11.80 23.61 4.07
CA VAL A 131 -12.20 23.91 2.68
C VAL A 131 -13.68 23.55 2.48
N PRO A 132 -14.54 24.51 2.11
CA PRO A 132 -15.96 24.22 1.84
C PRO A 132 -16.10 23.17 0.73
N ALA A 133 -17.01 22.21 0.92
CA ALA A 133 -17.30 21.14 -0.03
C ALA A 133 -17.57 21.63 -1.48
N ALA A 134 -17.97 22.88 -1.65
CA ALA A 134 -18.22 23.54 -2.93
C ALA A 134 -16.93 23.81 -3.77
N GLN A 135 -15.73 23.63 -3.19
CA GLN A 135 -14.46 23.82 -3.88
C GLN A 135 -13.73 22.51 -4.21
N LEU A 136 -14.30 21.38 -3.82
CA LEU A 136 -13.82 20.06 -4.23
C LEU A 136 -14.23 19.83 -5.69
N ARG A 137 -13.39 20.25 -6.62
CA ARG A 137 -13.61 19.97 -8.03
C ARG A 137 -13.52 18.46 -8.27
N PRO A 138 -14.44 17.87 -9.05
CA PRO A 138 -14.42 16.43 -9.36
C PRO A 138 -13.20 16.02 -10.21
N GLU A 139 -12.28 16.91 -10.45
CA GLU A 139 -11.08 16.75 -11.31
C GLU A 139 -10.03 15.81 -10.69
N HIS A 140 -10.12 15.49 -9.38
CA HIS A 140 -9.16 14.65 -8.69
C HIS A 140 -9.60 13.18 -8.54
N PHE A 141 -10.80 12.86 -8.99
CA PHE A 141 -11.32 11.51 -8.96
C PHE A 141 -11.95 11.17 -10.31
N SER A 142 -11.37 10.22 -11.03
CA SER A 142 -11.94 9.70 -12.25
C SER A 142 -11.97 8.16 -12.22
N VAL A 143 -13.04 7.60 -12.70
CA VAL A 143 -13.24 6.15 -12.85
C VAL A 143 -13.23 5.80 -14.33
N ARG A 144 -12.31 4.94 -14.73
CA ARG A 144 -12.33 4.33 -16.06
C ARG A 144 -12.75 2.87 -15.91
N ARG A 145 -13.90 2.53 -16.49
CA ARG A 145 -14.37 1.14 -16.55
C ARG A 145 -13.71 0.41 -17.70
N THR A 146 -13.17 -0.75 -17.44
CA THR A 146 -12.75 -1.67 -18.48
C THR A 146 -14.02 -2.18 -19.17
N ARG A 147 -14.15 -1.93 -20.50
CA ARG A 147 -15.21 -2.54 -21.28
C ARG A 147 -14.94 -4.06 -21.31
N SER A 148 -15.82 -4.82 -20.69
CA SER A 148 -15.90 -6.24 -20.95
C SER A 148 -16.34 -6.42 -22.41
N GLY A 149 -15.42 -6.93 -23.25
CA GLY A 149 -15.76 -7.44 -24.57
C GLY A 149 -16.43 -8.80 -24.47
#